data_4adf70fdb67168f32ddd7e21668d9e2a
#
_entry.id   4adf70fdb67168f32ddd7e21668d9e2a
#
_cell.length_a   1.000
_cell.length_b   1.000
_cell.length_c   1.000
_cell.angle_alpha   90.00
_cell.angle_beta   90.00
_cell.angle_gamma   90.00
#
_symmetry.space_group_name_H-M   'P 1'
#
loop_
_entity.id
_entity.type
_entity.pdbx_description
1 polymer ?
#
loop_
_entity_poly.entity_id
_entity_poly.type
_entity_poly.pdbx_seq_one_letter_code
_entity_poly.pdbx_strand_id
1 'polypeptide(L)'
;LQSLRCMPGLHVYRPADAVETAECWALALQDEGPSLLALSRQNLKPVRTEAVAENLCGRGAYRLRNAGAERKVILLATGSEVEIALGVAEKLET
;
A
#
# COMPACT_ATOMS: atom_id res chain seq x y z
N LEU A 1 9.11 -11.36 6.62
CA LEU A 1 8.23 -10.19 6.80
C LEU A 1 7.15 -10.44 7.86
N GLN A 2 6.57 -11.63 7.86
CA GLN A 2 5.51 -11.94 8.82
C GLN A 2 6.03 -11.87 10.27
N SER A 3 7.23 -12.38 10.53
CA SER A 3 7.82 -12.32 11.86
C SER A 3 8.06 -10.88 12.31
N LEU A 4 8.42 -9.99 11.39
CA LEU A 4 8.60 -8.57 11.69
C LEU A 4 7.28 -7.90 12.07
N ARG A 5 6.19 -8.29 11.42
CA ARG A 5 4.86 -7.75 11.73
C ARG A 5 4.36 -8.18 13.11
N CYS A 6 4.87 -9.31 13.62
CA CYS A 6 4.50 -9.80 14.94
C CYS A 6 5.29 -9.17 16.08
N MET A 7 6.32 -8.37 15.80
CA MET A 7 7.11 -7.72 16.83
C MET A 7 6.36 -6.55 17.45
N PRO A 8 6.16 -6.54 18.78
CA PRO A 8 5.48 -5.42 19.43
C PRO A 8 6.28 -4.12 19.27
N GLY A 9 5.60 -3.03 18.98
CA GLY A 9 6.21 -1.72 18.86
C GLY A 9 6.96 -1.45 17.57
N LEU A 10 7.08 -2.42 16.68
CA LEU A 10 7.72 -2.22 15.38
C LEU A 10 6.65 -1.90 14.33
N HIS A 11 6.82 -0.77 13.66
CA HIS A 11 5.94 -0.37 12.56
C HIS A 11 6.54 -0.87 11.24
N VAL A 12 5.77 -1.66 10.48
CA VAL A 12 6.22 -2.23 9.22
C VAL A 12 5.43 -1.62 8.08
N TYR A 13 6.14 -1.02 7.12
CA TYR A 13 5.55 -0.38 5.96
C TYR A 13 5.99 -1.10 4.69
N ARG A 14 5.07 -1.32 3.79
CA ARG A 14 5.36 -1.97 2.51
C ARG A 14 4.70 -1.19 1.38
N PRO A 15 5.32 -0.06 0.96
CA PRO A 15 4.73 0.81 -0.05
C PRO A 15 4.71 0.15 -1.43
N ALA A 16 3.69 0.50 -2.22
CA ALA A 16 3.49 -0.05 -3.56
C ALA A 16 4.13 0.79 -4.66
N ASP A 17 4.28 2.11 -4.44
CA ASP A 17 4.84 3.02 -5.45
C ASP A 17 5.59 4.17 -4.78
N ALA A 18 6.03 5.14 -5.59
CA ALA A 18 6.80 6.27 -5.10
C ALA A 18 5.99 7.15 -4.15
N VAL A 19 4.71 7.35 -4.41
CA VAL A 19 3.85 8.17 -3.56
C VAL A 19 3.69 7.51 -2.18
N GLU A 20 3.39 6.22 -2.17
CA GLU A 20 3.27 5.48 -0.91
C GLU A 20 4.61 5.42 -0.16
N THR A 21 5.71 5.31 -0.89
CA THR A 21 7.04 5.34 -0.27
C THR A 21 7.26 6.66 0.46
N ALA A 22 6.94 7.78 -0.17
CA ALA A 22 7.08 9.08 0.47
C ALA A 22 6.15 9.21 1.69
N GLU A 23 4.92 8.74 1.58
CA GLU A 23 3.97 8.77 2.69
C GLU A 23 4.42 7.91 3.86
N CYS A 24 4.95 6.72 3.57
CA CYS A 24 5.47 5.83 4.61
C CYS A 24 6.70 6.42 5.30
N TRP A 25 7.59 7.07 4.56
CA TRP A 25 8.74 7.76 5.16
C TRP A 25 8.29 8.87 6.10
N ALA A 26 7.29 9.66 5.70
CA ALA A 26 6.75 10.72 6.54
C ALA A 26 6.18 10.14 7.85
N LEU A 27 5.43 9.05 7.77
CA LEU A 27 4.88 8.38 8.95
C LEU A 27 5.99 7.82 9.85
N ALA A 28 6.99 7.20 9.25
CA ALA A 28 8.10 6.62 10.00
C ALA A 28 8.88 7.69 10.78
N LEU A 29 9.07 8.87 10.19
CA LEU A 29 9.77 9.97 10.84
C LEU A 29 8.94 10.63 11.94
N GLN A 30 7.62 10.63 11.82
CA GLN A 30 6.72 11.18 12.84
C GLN A 30 6.51 10.25 14.03
N ASP A 31 6.76 8.97 13.85
CA ASP A 31 6.52 7.95 14.85
C ASP A 31 7.70 7.89 15.83
N GLU A 32 7.42 7.69 17.10
CA GLU A 32 8.47 7.62 18.12
C GLU A 32 9.14 6.25 18.21
N GLY A 33 8.48 5.20 17.72
CA GLY A 33 9.01 3.85 17.74
C GLY A 33 9.85 3.50 16.53
N PRO A 34 10.45 2.30 16.53
CA PRO A 34 11.20 1.85 15.36
C PRO A 34 10.27 1.55 14.19
N SER A 35 10.74 1.83 12.98
CA SER A 35 10.00 1.58 11.75
C SER A 35 10.87 0.83 10.75
N LEU A 36 10.24 -0.03 9.96
CA LEU A 36 10.90 -0.79 8.91
C LEU A 36 10.13 -0.59 7.60
N LEU A 37 10.84 -0.20 6.56
CA LEU A 37 10.26 -0.07 5.22
C LEU A 37 10.78 -1.22 4.35
N ALA A 38 9.88 -2.09 3.93
CA ALA A 38 10.20 -3.20 3.04
C ALA A 38 9.96 -2.74 1.60
N LEU A 39 11.05 -2.42 0.91
CA LEU A 39 11.02 -1.86 -0.43
C LEU A 39 11.29 -2.94 -1.48
N SER A 40 10.74 -2.75 -2.68
CA SER A 40 10.96 -3.65 -3.80
C SER A 40 12.14 -3.17 -4.64
N ARG A 41 12.89 -4.11 -5.22
CA ARG A 41 13.91 -3.81 -6.21
C ARG A 41 13.35 -3.86 -7.65
N GLN A 42 12.08 -4.21 -7.78
CA GLN A 42 11.41 -4.27 -9.08
C GLN A 42 10.98 -2.87 -9.53
N ASN A 43 10.89 -2.69 -10.84
CA ASN A 43 10.31 -1.48 -11.42
C ASN A 43 8.79 -1.59 -11.36
N LEU A 44 8.19 -0.93 -10.39
CA LEU A 44 6.75 -0.96 -10.19
C LEU A 44 6.11 0.28 -10.80
N LYS A 45 4.94 0.09 -11.41
CA LYS A 45 4.21 1.21 -12.00
C LYS A 45 3.55 2.05 -10.91
N PRO A 46 3.45 3.38 -11.11
CA PRO A 46 2.69 4.21 -10.18
C PRO A 46 1.24 3.76 -10.11
N VAL A 47 0.73 3.55 -8.90
CA VAL A 47 -0.67 3.17 -8.67
C VAL A 47 -1.48 4.34 -8.12
N ARG A 48 -0.82 5.30 -7.49
CA ARG A 48 -1.41 6.54 -6.98
C ARG A 48 -1.15 7.65 -7.98
N THR A 49 -2.11 7.90 -8.85
CA THR A 49 -1.97 8.88 -9.95
C THR A 49 -2.64 10.21 -9.67
N GLU A 50 -3.48 10.30 -8.66
CA GLU A 50 -4.17 11.52 -8.28
C GLU A 50 -3.47 12.19 -7.10
N ALA A 51 -3.40 13.52 -7.12
CA ALA A 51 -2.83 14.27 -6.02
C ALA A 51 -3.83 14.30 -4.85
N VAL A 52 -3.39 13.83 -3.68
CA VAL A 52 -4.19 13.81 -2.46
C VAL A 52 -3.34 14.43 -1.35
N ALA A 53 -3.89 15.42 -0.67
CA ALA A 53 -3.17 16.09 0.41
C ALA A 53 -3.02 15.20 1.66
N GLU A 54 -3.99 14.33 1.89
CA GLU A 54 -3.96 13.42 3.04
C GLU A 54 -2.95 12.30 2.84
N ASN A 55 -2.24 11.94 3.91
CA ASN A 55 -1.37 10.76 3.91
C ASN A 55 -2.25 9.52 4.09
N LEU A 56 -2.61 8.87 2.98
CA LEU A 56 -3.52 7.72 3.00
C LEU A 56 -2.89 6.49 3.66
N CYS A 57 -1.57 6.36 3.62
CA CYS A 57 -0.88 5.26 4.31
C CYS A 57 -1.08 5.33 5.82
N GLY A 58 -1.36 6.51 6.36
CA GLY A 58 -1.66 6.68 7.77
C GLY A 58 -2.92 5.97 8.25
N ARG A 59 -3.79 5.58 7.33
CA ARG A 59 -4.99 4.81 7.66
C ARG A 59 -4.70 3.32 7.88
N GLY A 60 -3.49 2.86 7.57
CA GLY A 60 -3.12 1.45 7.61
C GLY A 60 -3.56 0.71 6.36
N ALA A 61 -4.81 0.84 5.98
CA ALA A 61 -5.36 0.32 4.73
C ALA A 61 -6.36 1.33 4.18
N TYR A 62 -6.44 1.43 2.87
CA TYR A 62 -7.38 2.35 2.24
C TYR A 62 -7.81 1.79 0.88
N ARG A 63 -8.92 2.33 0.38
CA ARG A 63 -9.47 1.91 -0.91
C ARG A 63 -8.73 2.63 -2.02
N LEU A 64 -8.00 1.86 -2.84
CA LEU A 64 -7.25 2.40 -3.97
C LEU A 64 -8.13 2.50 -5.22
N ARG A 65 -9.01 1.52 -5.44
CA ARG A 65 -9.86 1.44 -6.61
C ARG A 65 -11.28 1.03 -6.22
N ASN A 66 -12.27 1.71 -6.80
CA ASN A 66 -13.67 1.38 -6.59
C ASN A 66 -14.16 0.40 -7.65
N ALA A 67 -15.17 -0.40 -7.29
CA ALA A 67 -15.84 -1.24 -8.26
C ALA A 67 -16.62 -0.39 -9.26
N GLY A 68 -16.63 -0.80 -10.53
CA GLY A 68 -17.39 -0.12 -11.56
C GLY A 68 -18.89 -0.44 -11.53
N ALA A 69 -19.29 -1.49 -10.79
CA ALA A 69 -20.65 -1.93 -10.63
C ALA A 69 -20.85 -2.40 -9.19
N GLU A 70 -21.87 -3.23 -8.94
CA GLU A 70 -22.06 -3.80 -7.60
C GLU A 70 -20.82 -4.58 -7.15
N ARG A 71 -20.34 -4.26 -5.96
CA ARG A 71 -19.14 -4.89 -5.42
C ARG A 71 -19.43 -6.32 -4.95
N LYS A 72 -18.70 -7.27 -5.52
CA LYS A 72 -18.83 -8.69 -5.17
C LYS A 72 -17.58 -9.27 -4.53
N VAL A 73 -16.41 -8.64 -4.76
CA VAL A 73 -15.13 -9.13 -4.29
C VAL A 73 -14.31 -7.95 -3.77
N ILE A 74 -13.54 -8.19 -2.71
CA ILE A 74 -12.57 -7.24 -2.18
C ILE A 74 -11.19 -7.88 -2.32
N LEU A 75 -10.26 -7.17 -2.96
CA LEU A 75 -8.87 -7.60 -3.11
C LEU A 75 -8.01 -6.80 -2.14
N LEU A 76 -7.24 -7.48 -1.32
CA LEU A 76 -6.30 -6.87 -0.37
C LEU A 76 -4.88 -7.18 -0.83
N ALA A 77 -4.05 -6.14 -0.92
CA ALA A 77 -2.68 -6.31 -1.37
C ALA A 77 -1.78 -5.24 -0.77
N THR A 78 -0.48 -5.53 -0.71
CA THR A 78 0.54 -4.59 -0.24
C THR A 78 1.76 -4.67 -1.13
N GLY A 79 2.52 -3.57 -1.20
CA GLY A 79 3.82 -3.55 -1.87
C GLY A 79 3.73 -3.95 -3.33
N SER A 80 4.62 -4.82 -3.76
CA SER A 80 4.71 -5.25 -5.16
C SER A 80 3.49 -6.03 -5.64
N GLU A 81 2.70 -6.58 -4.75
CA GLU A 81 1.50 -7.33 -5.12
C GLU A 81 0.30 -6.45 -5.49
N VAL A 82 0.35 -5.14 -5.19
CA VAL A 82 -0.73 -4.22 -5.54
C VAL A 82 -0.93 -4.17 -7.05
N GLU A 83 0.15 -4.14 -7.84
CA GLU A 83 0.07 -4.15 -9.30
C GLU A 83 -0.64 -5.41 -9.79
N ILE A 84 -0.34 -6.56 -9.19
CA ILE A 84 -0.99 -7.82 -9.53
C ILE A 84 -2.47 -7.77 -9.21
N ALA A 85 -2.83 -7.24 -8.03
CA ALA A 85 -4.23 -7.11 -7.63
C ALA A 85 -5.02 -6.22 -8.57
N LEU A 86 -4.43 -5.11 -9.03
CA LEU A 86 -5.07 -4.23 -10.00
C LEU A 86 -5.29 -4.95 -11.33
N GLY A 87 -4.33 -5.75 -11.79
CA GLY A 87 -4.48 -6.56 -12.99
C GLY A 87 -5.60 -7.59 -12.87
N VAL A 88 -5.72 -8.22 -11.70
CA VAL A 88 -6.82 -9.16 -11.42
C VAL A 88 -8.16 -8.42 -11.45
N ALA A 89 -8.23 -7.24 -10.84
CA ALA A 89 -9.46 -6.44 -10.84
C ALA A 89 -9.93 -6.10 -12.25
N GLU A 90 -9.00 -5.74 -13.14
CA GLU A 90 -9.33 -5.47 -14.55
C GLU A 90 -9.90 -6.69 -15.24
N LYS A 91 -9.33 -7.87 -14.99
CA LYS A 91 -9.82 -9.11 -15.59
C LYS A 91 -11.18 -9.51 -15.06
N LEU A 92 -11.45 -9.27 -13.78
CA LEU A 92 -12.74 -9.59 -13.16
C LEU A 92 -13.86 -8.68 -13.67
N GLU A 93 -13.54 -7.48 -14.13
CA GLU A 93 -14.53 -6.54 -14.67
C GLU A 93 -14.90 -6.85 -16.12
N THR A 94 -14.13 -7.67 -16.80
CA THR A 94 -14.48 -8.13 -18.15
C THR A 94 -15.27 -9.42 -18.11
#